data_bfa0bc7dceac83089ee0145aebc70e05
#
_entry.id   bfa0bc7dceac83089ee0145aebc70e05
#
_cell.length_a   1.000
_cell.length_b   1.000
_cell.length_c   1.000
_cell.angle_alpha   90.00
_cell.angle_beta   90.00
_cell.angle_gamma   90.00
#
_symmetry.space_group_name_H-M   'P 1'
#
loop_
_entity.id
_entity.type
_entity.pdbx_description
1 polymer ?
#
loop_
_entity_poly.entity_id
_entity_poly.type
_entity_poly.pdbx_seq_one_letter_code
_entity_poly.pdbx_strand_id
1 'polypeptide(L)'
;PILKDPQYILQADFVVMESTYGDRSHGPKPDYVKELAAIMQRTFDRGGNLVIPSFAVGRTQEMLYFIRKIKEEHLVKNHDGFQVFVDSPLALEATTIFQKHMWDDYDEEAMELVKKGINPIGFDGLRTSVTSDDSKNINFDPNPKVILSASGMCEAGRIKHHLKHNLWRPESTVLFVGYQAVGTLGRSIIEGADKVKLFGEEIEVRAEICKLNGISGHADREGLLEWLGAFQKKPEKVFVVHGDDSVIDGFAKLIHETFGLDAQAPYSGSVFDLKNGCWEKEEAPVRIKKPETRAQDAIQGLKANTPFARLLAAGQRLLTVIRHNEGGANKDLARFTSQINSLCDKWDR
;
A
#
# COMPACT_ATOMS: atom_id res chain seq x y z
N PRO A 1 -4.40 7.59 16.25
CA PRO A 1 -5.03 7.96 14.99
C PRO A 1 -5.19 9.47 14.90
N ILE A 2 -5.43 9.94 13.71
CA ILE A 2 -5.58 11.37 13.43
C ILE A 2 -7.04 11.70 13.14
N LEU A 3 -7.73 10.73 12.52
CA LEU A 3 -9.10 10.90 12.06
C LEU A 3 -10.09 10.40 13.10
N LYS A 4 -11.28 11.02 13.11
CA LYS A 4 -12.41 10.56 13.90
C LYS A 4 -12.77 9.11 13.58
N ASP A 5 -13.39 8.45 14.54
CA ASP A 5 -13.94 7.12 14.32
C ASP A 5 -15.06 7.14 13.26
N PRO A 6 -15.29 6.02 12.56
CA PRO A 6 -16.37 5.90 11.59
C PRO A 6 -17.73 6.22 12.21
N GLN A 7 -18.59 6.90 11.45
CA GLN A 7 -19.96 7.14 11.88
C GLN A 7 -20.80 5.86 11.78
N TYR A 8 -21.60 5.61 12.80
CA TYR A 8 -22.59 4.55 12.77
C TYR A 8 -23.79 4.95 11.93
N ILE A 9 -24.22 4.05 11.05
CA ILE A 9 -25.42 4.22 10.23
C ILE A 9 -26.58 3.52 10.92
N LEU A 10 -27.67 4.25 11.14
CA LEU A 10 -28.80 3.74 11.91
C LEU A 10 -29.78 2.90 11.06
N GLN A 11 -29.83 3.16 9.74
CA GLN A 11 -30.70 2.41 8.81
C GLN A 11 -30.14 2.47 7.38
N ALA A 12 -30.28 1.37 6.69
CA ALA A 12 -30.10 1.25 5.24
C ALA A 12 -30.91 0.04 4.77
N ASP A 13 -31.38 0.05 3.53
CA ASP A 13 -32.05 -1.11 2.96
C ASP A 13 -31.01 -2.14 2.50
N PHE A 14 -29.89 -1.69 1.95
CA PHE A 14 -28.77 -2.53 1.51
C PHE A 14 -27.45 -2.01 2.08
N VAL A 15 -26.57 -2.94 2.45
CA VAL A 15 -25.23 -2.63 2.95
C VAL A 15 -24.20 -3.32 2.08
N VAL A 16 -23.16 -2.58 1.67
CA VAL A 16 -21.96 -3.15 1.05
C VAL A 16 -20.78 -2.86 1.98
N MET A 17 -20.13 -3.89 2.48
CA MET A 17 -19.04 -3.73 3.45
C MET A 17 -17.81 -4.57 3.09
N GLU A 18 -16.65 -4.09 3.53
CA GLU A 18 -15.38 -4.80 3.42
C GLU A 18 -15.28 -5.99 4.37
N SER A 19 -14.31 -6.88 4.13
CA SER A 19 -14.08 -8.05 4.98
C SER A 19 -12.61 -8.44 5.10
N THR A 20 -11.70 -7.49 4.92
CA THR A 20 -10.24 -7.77 4.88
C THR A 20 -9.75 -8.58 6.08
N TYR A 21 -10.26 -8.30 7.27
CA TYR A 21 -9.97 -9.02 8.50
C TYR A 21 -11.22 -9.64 9.15
N GLY A 22 -12.18 -10.05 8.34
CA GLY A 22 -13.42 -10.69 8.81
C GLY A 22 -13.23 -12.02 9.54
N ASP A 23 -12.04 -12.60 9.47
CA ASP A 23 -11.66 -13.87 10.10
C ASP A 23 -10.87 -13.72 11.41
N ARG A 24 -10.42 -12.51 11.76
CA ARG A 24 -9.48 -12.32 12.88
C ARG A 24 -9.63 -11.00 13.61
N SER A 25 -9.15 -10.98 14.86
CA SER A 25 -8.93 -9.78 15.66
C SER A 25 -7.53 -9.22 15.45
N HIS A 26 -7.37 -7.89 15.59
CA HIS A 26 -6.05 -7.25 15.64
C HIS A 26 -5.33 -7.47 16.97
N GLY A 27 -6.03 -7.97 17.98
CA GLY A 27 -5.50 -8.07 19.33
C GLY A 27 -5.34 -6.72 20.05
N PRO A 28 -4.68 -6.69 21.21
CA PRO A 28 -4.45 -5.45 21.92
C PRO A 28 -3.54 -4.52 21.11
N LYS A 29 -3.90 -3.24 21.03
CA LYS A 29 -3.11 -2.23 20.34
C LYS A 29 -1.79 -2.01 21.10
N PRO A 30 -0.62 -2.22 20.47
CA PRO A 30 0.65 -1.92 21.11
C PRO A 30 0.86 -0.41 21.22
N ASP A 31 1.87 -0.01 22.02
CA ASP A 31 2.34 1.38 21.99
C ASP A 31 3.20 1.61 20.74
N TYR A 32 2.51 1.99 19.65
CA TYR A 32 3.14 2.21 18.33
C TYR A 32 4.29 3.21 18.38
N VAL A 33 4.17 4.23 19.23
CA VAL A 33 5.21 5.29 19.36
C VAL A 33 6.48 4.70 19.95
N LYS A 34 6.38 3.92 21.01
CA LYS A 34 7.54 3.28 21.64
C LYS A 34 8.15 2.20 20.75
N GLU A 35 7.32 1.39 20.11
CA GLU A 35 7.80 0.33 19.21
C GLU A 35 8.54 0.93 18.01
N LEU A 36 7.96 1.96 17.38
CA LEU A 36 8.61 2.68 16.29
C LEU A 36 9.90 3.37 16.74
N ALA A 37 9.90 4.03 17.89
CA ALA A 37 11.10 4.66 18.46
C ALA A 37 12.23 3.64 18.69
N ALA A 38 11.91 2.45 19.22
CA ALA A 38 12.89 1.39 19.43
C ALA A 38 13.47 0.86 18.11
N ILE A 39 12.64 0.75 17.07
CA ILE A 39 13.10 0.37 15.72
C ILE A 39 14.02 1.47 15.14
N MET A 40 13.64 2.73 15.25
CA MET A 40 14.44 3.86 14.80
C MET A 40 15.78 3.91 15.52
N GLN A 41 15.78 3.80 16.86
CA GLN A 41 16.99 3.83 17.69
C GLN A 41 18.01 2.81 17.19
N ARG A 42 17.64 1.51 17.18
CA ARG A 42 18.59 0.46 16.79
C ARG A 42 19.04 0.55 15.34
N THR A 43 18.19 1.08 14.44
CA THR A 43 18.55 1.31 13.04
C THR A 43 19.60 2.41 12.91
N PHE A 44 19.38 3.54 13.59
CA PHE A 44 20.29 4.67 13.56
C PHE A 44 21.61 4.40 14.28
N ASP A 45 21.59 3.65 15.39
CA ASP A 45 22.79 3.21 16.11
C ASP A 45 23.72 2.35 15.22
N ARG A 46 23.15 1.63 14.25
CA ARG A 46 23.91 0.90 13.23
C ARG A 46 24.36 1.78 12.03
N GLY A 47 23.95 3.05 11.99
CA GLY A 47 24.21 3.94 10.86
C GLY A 47 23.34 3.68 9.63
N GLY A 48 22.23 2.97 9.78
CA GLY A 48 21.32 2.58 8.70
C GLY A 48 20.14 3.53 8.49
N ASN A 49 19.42 3.33 7.38
CA ASN A 49 18.16 4.01 7.08
C ASN A 49 16.98 3.16 7.52
N LEU A 50 15.91 3.81 8.02
CA LEU A 50 14.62 3.19 8.21
C LEU A 50 13.75 3.46 6.98
N VAL A 51 13.50 2.44 6.17
CA VAL A 51 12.64 2.52 4.97
C VAL A 51 11.26 1.97 5.30
N ILE A 52 10.22 2.78 5.08
CA ILE A 52 8.84 2.43 5.41
C ILE A 52 8.01 2.46 4.12
N PRO A 53 7.74 1.29 3.51
CA PRO A 53 6.74 1.17 2.46
C PRO A 53 5.36 1.54 3.02
N SER A 54 4.73 2.57 2.45
CA SER A 54 3.51 3.14 3.01
C SER A 54 2.50 3.51 1.93
N PHE A 55 1.22 3.33 2.22
CA PHE A 55 0.17 3.89 1.38
C PHE A 55 0.21 5.42 1.45
N ALA A 56 -0.02 6.05 0.31
CA ALA A 56 0.04 7.51 0.18
C ALA A 56 -1.03 8.22 1.03
N VAL A 57 -2.18 7.60 1.18
CA VAL A 57 -3.34 8.12 1.94
C VAL A 57 -3.48 7.34 3.25
N GLY A 58 -3.68 8.05 4.34
CA GLY A 58 -3.92 7.53 5.68
C GLY A 58 -2.62 7.08 6.38
N ARG A 59 -2.00 6.00 5.92
CA ARG A 59 -0.85 5.38 6.59
C ARG A 59 0.37 6.29 6.67
N THR A 60 0.70 7.00 5.60
CA THR A 60 1.81 7.96 5.64
C THR A 60 1.58 9.05 6.68
N GLN A 61 0.38 9.62 6.76
CA GLN A 61 0.04 10.68 7.70
C GLN A 61 0.08 10.15 9.15
N GLU A 62 -0.37 8.94 9.38
CA GLU A 62 -0.33 8.29 10.71
C GLU A 62 1.12 8.03 11.17
N MET A 63 2.01 7.61 10.27
CA MET A 63 3.43 7.50 10.58
C MET A 63 4.05 8.86 10.90
N LEU A 64 3.69 9.91 10.19
CA LEU A 64 4.16 11.27 10.48
C LEU A 64 3.70 11.72 11.88
N TYR A 65 2.46 11.40 12.27
CA TYR A 65 1.94 11.68 13.60
C TYR A 65 2.77 11.00 14.70
N PHE A 66 3.07 9.70 14.55
CA PHE A 66 3.90 8.99 15.52
C PHE A 66 5.34 9.51 15.57
N ILE A 67 5.94 9.81 14.41
CA ILE A 67 7.31 10.34 14.33
C ILE A 67 7.38 11.73 14.95
N ARG A 68 6.37 12.59 14.75
CA ARG A 68 6.29 13.88 15.44
C ARG A 68 6.37 13.71 16.96
N LYS A 69 5.56 12.81 17.50
CA LYS A 69 5.53 12.50 18.94
C LYS A 69 6.88 11.96 19.44
N ILE A 70 7.52 11.08 18.66
CA ILE A 70 8.86 10.55 18.94
C ILE A 70 9.92 11.70 19.04
N LYS A 71 9.84 12.65 18.11
CA LYS A 71 10.75 13.81 18.13
C LYS A 71 10.49 14.76 19.29
N GLU A 72 9.21 15.07 19.54
CA GLU A 72 8.80 15.97 20.63
C GLU A 72 9.18 15.42 22.01
N GLU A 73 9.04 14.11 22.22
CA GLU A 73 9.37 13.42 23.47
C GLU A 73 10.85 12.96 23.52
N HIS A 74 11.66 13.26 22.48
CA HIS A 74 13.07 12.86 22.38
C HIS A 74 13.30 11.37 22.66
N LEU A 75 12.44 10.49 22.09
CA LEU A 75 12.50 9.05 22.36
C LEU A 75 13.66 8.33 21.67
N VAL A 76 14.23 8.92 20.61
CA VAL A 76 15.43 8.41 19.93
C VAL A 76 16.63 9.21 20.42
N LYS A 77 17.54 8.56 21.15
CA LYS A 77 18.68 9.23 21.80
C LYS A 77 19.88 9.34 20.88
N ASN A 78 20.64 10.43 21.02
CA ASN A 78 21.87 10.73 20.26
C ASN A 78 21.66 10.95 18.73
N HIS A 79 20.41 11.03 18.29
CA HIS A 79 20.04 11.22 16.88
C HIS A 79 18.96 12.30 16.70
N ASP A 80 18.86 13.28 17.60
CA ASP A 80 17.77 14.29 17.61
C ASP A 80 17.59 15.01 16.26
N GLY A 81 18.67 15.18 15.49
CA GLY A 81 18.65 15.85 14.17
C GLY A 81 18.24 14.98 12.99
N PHE A 82 17.76 13.74 13.19
CA PHE A 82 17.40 12.87 12.06
C PHE A 82 16.35 13.49 11.16
N GLN A 83 16.49 13.25 9.85
CA GLN A 83 15.53 13.71 8.84
C GLN A 83 14.51 12.61 8.50
N VAL A 84 13.34 13.05 8.10
CA VAL A 84 12.24 12.18 7.65
C VAL A 84 11.84 12.64 6.25
N PHE A 85 11.95 11.77 5.29
CA PHE A 85 11.60 12.05 3.90
C PHE A 85 10.27 11.40 3.54
N VAL A 86 9.32 12.19 3.04
CA VAL A 86 8.14 11.69 2.33
C VAL A 86 8.43 11.75 0.83
N ASP A 87 8.77 10.60 0.26
CA ASP A 87 9.13 10.49 -1.15
C ASP A 87 8.01 9.84 -1.96
N SER A 88 6.91 10.58 -2.09
CA SER A 88 5.74 10.22 -2.90
C SER A 88 4.93 11.47 -3.21
N PRO A 89 4.82 11.90 -4.48
CA PRO A 89 3.98 13.04 -4.87
C PRO A 89 2.53 12.88 -4.40
N LEU A 90 1.94 11.69 -4.56
CA LEU A 90 0.57 11.43 -4.11
C LEU A 90 0.42 11.53 -2.58
N ALA A 91 1.43 11.08 -1.81
CA ALA A 91 1.39 11.22 -0.36
C ALA A 91 1.48 12.69 0.08
N LEU A 92 2.22 13.52 -0.66
CA LEU A 92 2.30 14.95 -0.42
C LEU A 92 0.95 15.64 -0.66
N GLU A 93 0.30 15.32 -1.79
CA GLU A 93 -1.06 15.82 -2.09
C GLU A 93 -2.07 15.39 -1.02
N ALA A 94 -2.07 14.10 -0.64
CA ALA A 94 -2.91 13.59 0.43
C ALA A 94 -2.66 14.33 1.76
N THR A 95 -1.40 14.57 2.13
CA THR A 95 -1.04 15.30 3.35
C THR A 95 -1.59 16.73 3.33
N THR A 96 -1.55 17.39 2.17
CA THR A 96 -2.15 18.70 2.00
C THR A 96 -3.67 18.68 2.19
N ILE A 97 -4.34 17.64 1.71
CA ILE A 97 -5.79 17.45 1.91
C ILE A 97 -6.11 17.24 3.39
N PHE A 98 -5.35 16.38 4.08
CA PHE A 98 -5.48 16.17 5.53
C PHE A 98 -5.39 17.48 6.31
N GLN A 99 -4.43 18.35 5.96
CA GLN A 99 -4.26 19.66 6.59
C GLN A 99 -5.42 20.62 6.29
N LYS A 100 -6.01 20.57 5.09
CA LYS A 100 -7.18 21.38 4.73
C LYS A 100 -8.43 21.02 5.53
N HIS A 101 -8.62 19.74 5.81
CA HIS A 101 -9.82 19.20 6.44
C HIS A 101 -9.63 18.88 7.93
N MET A 102 -8.57 19.40 8.57
CA MET A 102 -8.28 19.12 9.97
C MET A 102 -9.42 19.45 10.93
N TRP A 103 -10.14 20.54 10.68
CA TRP A 103 -11.24 20.99 11.55
C TRP A 103 -12.46 20.06 11.51
N ASP A 104 -12.70 19.43 10.37
CA ASP A 104 -13.87 18.58 10.15
C ASP A 104 -13.61 17.14 10.55
N ASP A 105 -12.39 16.63 10.26
CA ASP A 105 -12.11 15.20 10.23
C ASP A 105 -11.15 14.70 11.33
N TYR A 106 -10.36 15.61 11.98
CA TYR A 106 -9.42 15.18 13.00
C TYR A 106 -10.15 14.81 14.30
N ASP A 107 -9.61 13.76 14.98
CA ASP A 107 -10.06 13.33 16.30
C ASP A 107 -9.74 14.36 17.40
N GLU A 108 -10.24 14.13 18.61
CA GLU A 108 -10.07 15.06 19.72
C GLU A 108 -8.60 15.29 20.07
N GLU A 109 -7.78 14.23 20.08
CA GLU A 109 -6.35 14.28 20.40
C GLU A 109 -5.58 15.16 19.38
N ALA A 110 -5.81 14.94 18.09
CA ALA A 110 -5.19 15.73 17.04
C ALA A 110 -5.69 17.18 17.06
N MET A 111 -6.99 17.41 17.35
CA MET A 111 -7.56 18.74 17.46
C MET A 111 -7.04 19.54 18.64
N GLU A 112 -6.70 18.90 19.77
CA GLU A 112 -6.03 19.60 20.87
C GLU A 112 -4.65 20.14 20.48
N LEU A 113 -3.90 19.41 19.65
CA LEU A 113 -2.64 19.91 19.09
C LEU A 113 -2.85 21.11 18.18
N VAL A 114 -3.82 21.02 17.27
CA VAL A 114 -4.17 22.12 16.35
C VAL A 114 -4.56 23.39 17.13
N LYS A 115 -5.37 23.27 18.19
CA LYS A 115 -5.76 24.41 19.07
C LYS A 115 -4.55 25.03 19.78
N LYS A 116 -3.50 24.28 20.05
CA LYS A 116 -2.23 24.75 20.60
C LYS A 116 -1.27 25.31 19.54
N GLY A 117 -1.68 25.38 18.27
CA GLY A 117 -0.85 25.84 17.14
C GLY A 117 0.19 24.79 16.68
N ILE A 118 0.04 23.54 17.09
CA ILE A 118 0.95 22.43 16.73
C ILE A 118 0.35 21.72 15.52
N ASN A 119 1.15 21.53 14.46
CA ASN A 119 0.75 20.72 13.33
C ASN A 119 0.91 19.22 13.70
N PRO A 120 -0.19 18.41 13.74
CA PRO A 120 -0.12 17.02 14.17
C PRO A 120 0.75 16.11 13.30
N ILE A 121 0.96 16.47 12.03
CA ILE A 121 1.71 15.70 11.04
C ILE A 121 2.90 16.48 10.44
N GLY A 122 3.26 17.61 11.06
CA GLY A 122 4.39 18.45 10.68
C GLY A 122 5.36 18.63 11.83
N PHE A 123 6.65 18.61 11.56
CA PHE A 123 7.72 18.76 12.56
C PHE A 123 9.03 19.18 11.91
N ASP A 124 9.97 19.66 12.70
CA ASP A 124 11.30 20.00 12.18
C ASP A 124 12.06 18.75 11.70
N GLY A 125 12.73 18.89 10.54
CA GLY A 125 13.41 17.77 9.88
C GLY A 125 12.52 16.93 8.97
N LEU A 126 11.20 17.25 8.83
CA LEU A 126 10.37 16.69 7.77
C LEU A 126 10.76 17.31 6.42
N ARG A 127 11.01 16.46 5.43
CA ARG A 127 11.35 16.83 4.05
C ARG A 127 10.44 16.14 3.08
N THR A 128 10.09 16.82 2.01
CA THR A 128 9.30 16.26 0.92
C THR A 128 10.12 16.30 -0.36
N SER A 129 9.99 15.26 -1.17
CA SER A 129 10.67 15.15 -2.45
C SER A 129 9.62 15.25 -3.58
N VAL A 130 9.79 16.24 -4.44
CA VAL A 130 8.89 16.49 -5.57
C VAL A 130 9.47 15.91 -6.84
N THR A 131 10.74 16.19 -7.13
CA THR A 131 11.40 15.78 -8.37
C THR A 131 12.03 14.38 -8.27
N SER A 132 12.34 13.78 -9.42
CA SER A 132 13.08 12.52 -9.46
C SER A 132 14.53 12.67 -8.96
N ASP A 133 15.10 13.84 -9.10
CA ASP A 133 16.48 14.08 -8.64
C ASP A 133 16.53 14.29 -7.12
N ASP A 134 15.52 14.93 -6.53
CA ASP A 134 15.35 14.95 -5.06
C ASP A 134 15.28 13.53 -4.50
N SER A 135 14.47 12.68 -5.13
CA SER A 135 14.30 11.27 -4.74
C SER A 135 15.61 10.47 -4.80
N LYS A 136 16.43 10.69 -5.84
CA LYS A 136 17.75 10.05 -5.96
C LYS A 136 18.69 10.52 -4.87
N ASN A 137 18.72 11.81 -4.58
CA ASN A 137 19.61 12.42 -3.59
C ASN A 137 19.38 11.85 -2.19
N ILE A 138 18.15 11.43 -1.83
CA ILE A 138 17.85 10.76 -0.56
C ILE A 138 18.73 9.51 -0.37
N ASN A 139 18.93 8.73 -1.44
CA ASN A 139 19.69 7.49 -1.37
C ASN A 139 21.22 7.70 -1.30
N PHE A 140 21.71 8.88 -1.69
CA PHE A 140 23.13 9.22 -1.65
C PHE A 140 23.55 9.96 -0.38
N ASP A 141 22.62 10.47 0.40
CA ASP A 141 22.89 11.07 1.69
C ASP A 141 23.35 9.98 2.69
N PRO A 142 24.54 10.08 3.28
CA PRO A 142 25.11 9.06 4.16
C PRO A 142 24.48 9.04 5.56
N ASN A 143 23.78 10.11 5.97
CA ASN A 143 23.23 10.20 7.32
C ASN A 143 22.03 9.28 7.51
N PRO A 144 21.89 8.63 8.67
CA PRO A 144 20.69 7.86 9.03
C PRO A 144 19.43 8.71 8.95
N LYS A 145 18.39 8.16 8.35
CA LYS A 145 17.11 8.85 8.12
C LYS A 145 15.94 7.90 8.04
N VAL A 146 14.72 8.46 8.14
CA VAL A 146 13.49 7.76 7.82
C VAL A 146 13.05 8.09 6.39
N ILE A 147 12.66 7.09 5.63
CA ILE A 147 12.16 7.24 4.26
C ILE A 147 10.76 6.61 4.18
N LEU A 148 9.74 7.45 4.06
CA LEU A 148 8.35 7.05 3.81
C LEU A 148 8.08 7.15 2.31
N SER A 149 7.73 6.05 1.66
CA SER A 149 7.50 6.05 0.21
C SER A 149 6.41 5.07 -0.22
N ALA A 150 5.59 5.46 -1.19
CA ALA A 150 4.59 4.60 -1.79
C ALA A 150 5.19 3.74 -2.94
N SER A 151 4.69 2.52 -3.19
CA SER A 151 3.48 1.92 -2.64
C SER A 151 3.75 1.09 -1.39
N GLY A 152 2.71 0.90 -0.58
CA GLY A 152 2.79 0.14 0.67
C GLY A 152 3.07 -1.35 0.50
N MET A 153 2.79 -1.94 -0.68
CA MET A 153 3.07 -3.35 -1.03
C MET A 153 4.32 -3.53 -1.90
N CYS A 154 5.09 -2.47 -2.14
CA CYS A 154 6.35 -2.45 -2.89
C CYS A 154 6.23 -2.80 -4.38
N GLU A 155 5.01 -2.83 -4.96
CA GLU A 155 4.80 -3.22 -6.37
C GLU A 155 5.15 -2.10 -7.35
N ALA A 156 4.96 -0.85 -6.96
CA ALA A 156 5.16 0.32 -7.81
C ALA A 156 5.75 1.50 -7.03
N GLY A 157 6.09 2.57 -7.73
CA GLY A 157 6.50 3.83 -7.14
C GLY A 157 7.97 3.89 -6.72
N ARG A 158 8.30 4.99 -6.07
CA ARG A 158 9.67 5.34 -5.67
C ARG A 158 10.23 4.41 -4.60
N ILE A 159 9.37 3.77 -3.81
CA ILE A 159 9.78 2.77 -2.81
C ILE A 159 10.71 1.70 -3.39
N LYS A 160 10.49 1.27 -4.63
CA LYS A 160 11.33 0.25 -5.26
C LYS A 160 12.78 0.71 -5.44
N HIS A 161 13.02 2.00 -5.65
CA HIS A 161 14.36 2.57 -5.71
C HIS A 161 15.00 2.58 -4.32
N HIS A 162 14.26 3.00 -3.30
CA HIS A 162 14.75 2.98 -1.91
C HIS A 162 15.06 1.57 -1.44
N LEU A 163 14.23 0.58 -1.78
CA LEU A 163 14.49 -0.84 -1.48
C LEU A 163 15.74 -1.33 -2.19
N LYS A 164 15.95 -0.98 -3.47
CA LYS A 164 17.18 -1.33 -4.20
C LYS A 164 18.45 -0.83 -3.50
N HIS A 165 18.40 0.35 -2.90
CA HIS A 165 19.54 0.98 -2.22
C HIS A 165 19.73 0.52 -0.77
N ASN A 166 18.69 -0.05 -0.12
CA ASN A 166 18.73 -0.34 1.30
C ASN A 166 18.60 -1.82 1.67
N LEU A 167 17.99 -2.68 0.83
CA LEU A 167 17.77 -4.10 1.17
C LEU A 167 19.06 -4.90 1.38
N TRP A 168 20.11 -4.60 0.63
CA TRP A 168 21.40 -5.28 0.76
C TRP A 168 22.27 -4.79 1.92
N ARG A 169 21.86 -3.70 2.59
CA ARG A 169 22.59 -3.05 3.68
C ARG A 169 22.13 -3.61 5.03
N PRO A 170 22.97 -4.35 5.76
CA PRO A 170 22.60 -4.93 7.06
C PRO A 170 22.35 -3.88 8.14
N GLU A 171 22.84 -2.65 7.98
CA GLU A 171 22.59 -1.53 8.88
C GLU A 171 21.16 -1.01 8.77
N SER A 172 20.56 -1.10 7.57
CA SER A 172 19.24 -0.57 7.28
C SER A 172 18.12 -1.46 7.80
N THR A 173 16.96 -0.88 8.02
CA THR A 173 15.73 -1.60 8.38
C THR A 173 14.64 -1.26 7.38
N VAL A 174 13.88 -2.27 6.94
CA VAL A 174 12.62 -2.09 6.20
C VAL A 174 11.47 -2.41 7.15
N LEU A 175 10.62 -1.42 7.42
CA LEU A 175 9.49 -1.54 8.34
C LEU A 175 8.17 -1.57 7.58
N PHE A 176 7.47 -2.69 7.62
CA PHE A 176 6.13 -2.82 7.06
C PHE A 176 5.07 -2.38 8.06
N VAL A 177 4.22 -1.47 7.63
CA VAL A 177 3.17 -0.83 8.45
C VAL A 177 1.77 -1.06 7.89
N GLY A 178 1.57 -2.15 7.17
CA GLY A 178 0.28 -2.51 6.58
C GLY A 178 0.27 -3.93 6.02
N TYR A 179 -0.93 -4.36 5.63
CA TYR A 179 -1.15 -5.66 5.01
C TYR A 179 -0.33 -5.83 3.73
N GLN A 180 0.18 -7.03 3.51
CA GLN A 180 0.92 -7.41 2.31
C GLN A 180 0.18 -8.56 1.61
N ALA A 181 -0.41 -8.30 0.46
CA ALA A 181 -1.17 -9.28 -0.30
C ALA A 181 -0.26 -10.39 -0.86
N VAL A 182 -0.80 -11.58 -0.97
CA VAL A 182 -0.11 -12.74 -1.56
C VAL A 182 0.33 -12.41 -2.98
N GLY A 183 1.59 -12.72 -3.29
CA GLY A 183 2.20 -12.50 -4.60
C GLY A 183 2.79 -11.11 -4.81
N THR A 184 2.78 -10.23 -3.80
CA THR A 184 3.45 -8.93 -3.86
C THR A 184 4.93 -9.04 -3.42
N LEU A 185 5.74 -8.07 -3.85
CA LEU A 185 7.14 -7.97 -3.43
C LEU A 185 7.27 -7.80 -1.91
N GLY A 186 6.42 -6.94 -1.32
CA GLY A 186 6.41 -6.73 0.13
C GLY A 186 6.09 -8.02 0.89
N ARG A 187 5.18 -8.85 0.37
CA ARG A 187 4.86 -10.16 0.95
C ARG A 187 6.05 -11.10 0.90
N SER A 188 6.74 -11.18 -0.23
CA SER A 188 7.94 -12.03 -0.37
C SER A 188 9.05 -11.62 0.61
N ILE A 189 9.26 -10.32 0.81
CA ILE A 189 10.26 -9.81 1.76
C ILE A 189 9.89 -10.18 3.20
N ILE A 190 8.63 -10.00 3.61
CA ILE A 190 8.16 -10.34 4.96
C ILE A 190 8.24 -11.84 5.25
N GLU A 191 8.03 -12.68 4.23
CA GLU A 191 8.12 -14.14 4.35
C GLU A 191 9.56 -14.65 4.39
N GLY A 192 10.55 -13.77 4.34
CA GLY A 192 11.96 -14.11 4.53
C GLY A 192 12.67 -14.50 3.23
N ALA A 193 12.31 -13.91 2.10
CA ALA A 193 13.07 -14.11 0.87
C ALA A 193 14.52 -13.62 1.03
N ASP A 194 15.51 -14.47 0.78
CA ASP A 194 16.93 -14.11 0.83
C ASP A 194 17.32 -13.13 -0.29
N LYS A 195 16.60 -13.17 -1.40
CA LYS A 195 16.81 -12.32 -2.58
C LYS A 195 15.49 -11.95 -3.21
N VAL A 196 15.44 -10.73 -3.77
CA VAL A 196 14.29 -10.23 -4.52
C VAL A 196 14.74 -9.60 -5.84
N LYS A 197 13.84 -9.56 -6.83
CA LYS A 197 14.14 -8.97 -8.14
C LYS A 197 13.59 -7.56 -8.22
N LEU A 198 14.46 -6.57 -8.36
CA LEU A 198 14.13 -5.16 -8.52
C LEU A 198 14.74 -4.61 -9.82
N PHE A 199 13.91 -4.04 -10.70
CA PHE A 199 14.34 -3.51 -12.01
C PHE A 199 15.18 -4.49 -12.87
N GLY A 200 14.90 -5.79 -12.74
CA GLY A 200 15.61 -6.84 -13.46
C GLY A 200 16.88 -7.37 -12.78
N GLU A 201 17.32 -6.73 -11.70
CA GLU A 201 18.50 -7.15 -10.91
C GLU A 201 18.09 -7.95 -9.67
N GLU A 202 18.87 -8.96 -9.29
CA GLU A 202 18.75 -9.65 -8.00
C GLU A 202 19.37 -8.79 -6.90
N ILE A 203 18.61 -8.52 -5.86
CA ILE A 203 19.06 -7.78 -4.67
C ILE A 203 18.95 -8.71 -3.47
N GLU A 204 20.05 -8.89 -2.74
CA GLU A 204 20.07 -9.64 -1.48
C GLU A 204 19.29 -8.89 -0.40
N VAL A 205 18.57 -9.62 0.44
CA VAL A 205 17.84 -9.07 1.59
C VAL A 205 18.69 -9.31 2.83
N ARG A 206 19.51 -8.32 3.19
CA ARG A 206 20.37 -8.31 4.38
C ARG A 206 19.89 -7.32 5.43
N ALA A 207 19.05 -6.34 5.02
CA ALA A 207 18.46 -5.39 5.94
C ALA A 207 17.56 -6.09 6.95
N GLU A 208 17.45 -5.53 8.15
CA GLU A 208 16.48 -5.98 9.14
C GLU A 208 15.06 -5.78 8.59
N ILE A 209 14.23 -6.83 8.62
CA ILE A 209 12.83 -6.74 8.20
C ILE A 209 11.95 -6.74 9.45
N CYS A 210 11.23 -5.64 9.63
CA CYS A 210 10.32 -5.44 10.75
C CYS A 210 8.89 -5.28 10.27
N LYS A 211 7.95 -5.57 11.18
CA LYS A 211 6.53 -5.35 10.97
C LYS A 211 5.93 -4.71 12.22
N LEU A 212 5.20 -3.63 12.04
CA LEU A 212 4.40 -3.03 13.09
C LEU A 212 3.00 -3.64 13.03
N ASN A 213 2.69 -4.49 14.03
CA ASN A 213 1.44 -5.25 14.05
C ASN A 213 0.26 -4.42 14.54
N GLY A 214 -0.95 -4.79 14.09
CA GLY A 214 -2.21 -4.18 14.54
C GLY A 214 -2.49 -2.78 13.99
N ILE A 215 -1.57 -2.22 13.18
CA ILE A 215 -1.78 -0.94 12.53
C ILE A 215 -2.42 -1.18 11.16
N SER A 216 -3.73 -0.99 11.07
CA SER A 216 -4.51 -1.19 9.85
C SER A 216 -5.53 -0.08 9.68
N GLY A 217 -5.81 0.30 8.42
CA GLY A 217 -6.94 1.17 8.06
C GLY A 217 -8.25 0.38 7.92
N HIS A 218 -8.16 -0.95 7.91
CA HIS A 218 -9.32 -1.85 7.90
C HIS A 218 -9.69 -2.23 9.32
N ALA A 219 -10.99 -2.32 9.60
CA ALA A 219 -11.49 -2.85 10.87
C ALA A 219 -11.17 -4.35 10.98
N ASP A 220 -11.02 -4.83 12.20
CA ASP A 220 -10.99 -6.25 12.47
C ASP A 220 -12.42 -6.85 12.54
N ARG A 221 -12.51 -8.16 12.74
CA ARG A 221 -13.78 -8.86 12.80
C ARG A 221 -14.76 -8.24 13.80
N GLU A 222 -14.27 -7.91 14.99
CA GLU A 222 -15.06 -7.32 16.06
C GLU A 222 -15.58 -5.94 15.67
N GLY A 223 -14.72 -5.08 15.11
CA GLY A 223 -15.11 -3.74 14.64
C GLY A 223 -16.09 -3.77 13.47
N LEU A 224 -15.93 -4.71 12.53
CA LEU A 224 -16.87 -4.90 11.43
C LEU A 224 -18.26 -5.33 11.95
N LEU A 225 -18.31 -6.26 12.92
CA LEU A 225 -19.56 -6.73 13.52
C LEU A 225 -20.20 -5.63 14.40
N GLU A 226 -19.41 -4.88 15.16
CA GLU A 226 -19.89 -3.75 15.96
C GLU A 226 -20.55 -2.69 15.08
N TRP A 227 -19.90 -2.30 13.98
CA TRP A 227 -20.46 -1.33 13.05
C TRP A 227 -21.77 -1.81 12.43
N LEU A 228 -21.83 -3.08 11.98
CA LEU A 228 -23.05 -3.67 11.42
C LEU A 228 -24.14 -3.83 12.48
N GLY A 229 -23.79 -4.13 13.72
CA GLY A 229 -24.71 -4.27 14.85
C GLY A 229 -25.37 -2.97 15.30
N ALA A 230 -24.84 -1.80 14.89
CA ALA A 230 -25.39 -0.49 15.22
C ALA A 230 -26.66 -0.12 14.41
N PHE A 231 -27.00 -0.88 13.37
CA PHE A 231 -28.21 -0.65 12.59
C PHE A 231 -29.46 -0.94 13.43
N GLN A 232 -30.30 0.07 13.64
CA GLN A 232 -31.57 -0.03 14.37
C GLN A 232 -32.63 -0.74 13.55
N LYS A 233 -32.68 -0.48 12.24
CA LYS A 233 -33.48 -1.23 11.26
C LYS A 233 -32.55 -2.19 10.52
N LYS A 234 -32.83 -3.50 10.60
CA LYS A 234 -32.06 -4.51 9.89
C LYS A 234 -32.07 -4.24 8.37
N PRO A 235 -30.92 -4.23 7.69
CA PRO A 235 -30.87 -4.18 6.23
C PRO A 235 -31.51 -5.43 5.62
N GLU A 236 -32.10 -5.28 4.46
CA GLU A 236 -32.68 -6.38 3.70
C GLU A 236 -31.59 -7.36 3.21
N LYS A 237 -30.42 -6.80 2.84
CA LYS A 237 -29.28 -7.61 2.39
C LYS A 237 -27.95 -6.92 2.70
N VAL A 238 -26.94 -7.75 2.99
CA VAL A 238 -25.54 -7.34 3.19
C VAL A 238 -24.67 -7.99 2.12
N PHE A 239 -23.97 -7.18 1.34
CA PHE A 239 -22.98 -7.64 0.37
C PHE A 239 -21.59 -7.52 1.00
N VAL A 240 -20.94 -8.66 1.18
CA VAL A 240 -19.58 -8.75 1.73
C VAL A 240 -18.61 -8.77 0.57
N VAL A 241 -17.71 -7.78 0.54
CA VAL A 241 -16.74 -7.58 -0.56
C VAL A 241 -15.35 -7.32 -0.01
N HIS A 242 -14.36 -7.14 -0.87
CA HIS A 242 -13.01 -6.70 -0.52
C HIS A 242 -12.36 -7.53 0.60
N GLY A 243 -11.94 -8.75 0.27
CA GLY A 243 -11.22 -9.67 1.15
C GLY A 243 -10.73 -10.88 0.36
N ASP A 244 -9.97 -11.75 1.01
CA ASP A 244 -9.57 -13.03 0.41
C ASP A 244 -10.78 -13.98 0.35
N ASP A 245 -10.89 -14.80 -0.69
CA ASP A 245 -12.04 -15.70 -0.94
C ASP A 245 -12.50 -16.47 0.30
N SER A 246 -11.53 -17.05 1.03
CA SER A 246 -11.82 -17.84 2.24
C SER A 246 -12.34 -16.98 3.41
N VAL A 247 -11.98 -15.69 3.45
CA VAL A 247 -12.41 -14.75 4.49
C VAL A 247 -13.80 -14.23 4.21
N ILE A 248 -14.06 -13.83 2.95
CA ILE A 248 -15.34 -13.23 2.53
C ILE A 248 -16.50 -14.18 2.81
N ASP A 249 -16.41 -15.44 2.36
CA ASP A 249 -17.46 -16.46 2.56
C ASP A 249 -17.69 -16.76 4.05
N GLY A 250 -16.58 -16.90 4.81
CA GLY A 250 -16.64 -17.13 6.25
C GLY A 250 -17.30 -15.99 7.01
N PHE A 251 -17.00 -14.75 6.61
CA PHE A 251 -17.55 -13.57 7.26
C PHE A 251 -19.03 -13.35 6.91
N ALA A 252 -19.46 -13.60 5.67
CA ALA A 252 -20.87 -13.57 5.29
C ALA A 252 -21.69 -14.57 6.12
N LYS A 253 -21.17 -15.78 6.29
CA LYS A 253 -21.79 -16.80 7.16
C LYS A 253 -21.87 -16.33 8.62
N LEU A 254 -20.79 -15.73 9.15
CA LEU A 254 -20.75 -15.22 10.54
C LEU A 254 -21.80 -14.11 10.75
N ILE A 255 -21.97 -13.20 9.78
CA ILE A 255 -23.00 -12.15 9.82
C ILE A 255 -24.40 -12.79 9.90
N HIS A 256 -24.66 -13.78 9.09
CA HIS A 256 -25.93 -14.50 9.12
C HIS A 256 -26.18 -15.17 10.49
N GLU A 257 -25.19 -15.87 11.02
CA GLU A 257 -25.27 -16.55 12.31
C GLU A 257 -25.45 -15.58 13.49
N THR A 258 -24.79 -14.41 13.43
CA THR A 258 -24.81 -13.42 14.53
C THR A 258 -26.06 -12.56 14.53
N PHE A 259 -26.52 -12.09 13.38
CA PHE A 259 -27.59 -11.10 13.27
C PHE A 259 -28.86 -11.63 12.59
N GLY A 260 -28.82 -12.80 11.97
CA GLY A 260 -29.91 -13.33 11.15
C GLY A 260 -30.14 -12.49 9.87
N LEU A 261 -29.11 -11.84 9.36
CA LEU A 261 -29.17 -11.04 8.13
C LEU A 261 -28.89 -11.91 6.89
N ASP A 262 -29.49 -11.55 5.76
CA ASP A 262 -29.14 -12.13 4.45
C ASP A 262 -27.81 -11.52 3.99
N ALA A 263 -26.70 -12.17 4.30
CA ALA A 263 -25.36 -11.76 3.94
C ALA A 263 -24.82 -12.64 2.81
N GLN A 264 -24.33 -12.03 1.74
CA GLN A 264 -23.84 -12.71 0.55
C GLN A 264 -22.51 -12.15 0.09
N ALA A 265 -21.66 -13.02 -0.47
CA ALA A 265 -20.35 -12.71 -1.03
C ALA A 265 -20.42 -12.81 -2.57
N PRO A 266 -20.77 -11.72 -3.30
CA PRO A 266 -20.95 -11.78 -4.74
C PRO A 266 -19.61 -11.92 -5.47
N TYR A 267 -19.56 -12.75 -6.51
CA TYR A 267 -18.42 -12.84 -7.41
C TYR A 267 -18.38 -11.70 -8.41
N SER A 268 -17.20 -11.40 -8.90
CA SER A 268 -16.98 -10.32 -9.87
C SER A 268 -17.81 -10.53 -11.14
N GLY A 269 -18.55 -9.50 -11.54
CA GLY A 269 -19.48 -9.53 -12.68
C GLY A 269 -20.93 -9.83 -12.31
N SER A 270 -21.22 -10.13 -11.05
CA SER A 270 -22.60 -10.24 -10.55
C SER A 270 -23.29 -8.88 -10.55
N VAL A 271 -24.57 -8.85 -10.87
CA VAL A 271 -25.42 -7.65 -10.94
C VAL A 271 -26.66 -7.85 -10.10
N PHE A 272 -26.89 -6.94 -9.15
CA PHE A 272 -28.06 -6.95 -8.28
C PHE A 272 -28.89 -5.69 -8.48
N ASP A 273 -30.18 -5.84 -8.75
CA ASP A 273 -31.13 -4.73 -8.83
C ASP A 273 -31.60 -4.34 -7.43
N LEU A 274 -31.07 -3.23 -6.92
CA LEU A 274 -31.42 -2.70 -5.60
C LEU A 274 -32.89 -2.25 -5.52
N LYS A 275 -33.52 -1.86 -6.65
CA LYS A 275 -34.91 -1.38 -6.68
C LYS A 275 -35.89 -2.53 -6.53
N ASN A 276 -35.63 -3.64 -7.21
CA ASN A 276 -36.49 -4.83 -7.23
C ASN A 276 -36.04 -5.89 -6.21
N GLY A 277 -34.90 -5.71 -5.55
CA GLY A 277 -34.36 -6.62 -4.54
C GLY A 277 -33.96 -8.00 -5.08
N CYS A 278 -33.52 -8.08 -6.34
CA CYS A 278 -33.23 -9.37 -6.98
C CYS A 278 -31.92 -9.35 -7.79
N TRP A 279 -31.34 -10.54 -7.96
CA TRP A 279 -30.23 -10.72 -8.87
C TRP A 279 -30.69 -10.65 -10.33
N GLU A 280 -30.10 -9.74 -11.09
CA GLU A 280 -30.20 -9.76 -12.55
C GLU A 280 -29.21 -10.77 -13.15
N LYS A 281 -28.04 -10.89 -12.52
CA LYS A 281 -26.99 -11.80 -12.92
C LYS A 281 -26.18 -12.22 -11.71
N GLU A 282 -26.05 -13.51 -11.49
CA GLU A 282 -25.21 -14.10 -10.47
C GLU A 282 -24.09 -14.91 -11.14
N GLU A 283 -22.85 -14.51 -10.90
CA GLU A 283 -21.69 -15.17 -11.49
C GLU A 283 -21.18 -16.29 -10.61
N ALA A 284 -20.69 -17.34 -11.25
CA ALA A 284 -20.00 -18.41 -10.57
C ALA A 284 -18.52 -18.03 -10.29
N PRO A 285 -17.87 -18.64 -9.27
CA PRO A 285 -16.47 -18.41 -9.00
C PRO A 285 -15.60 -18.84 -10.18
N VAL A 286 -14.98 -17.88 -10.84
CA VAL A 286 -13.96 -18.14 -11.86
C VAL A 286 -12.59 -17.94 -11.24
N ARG A 287 -11.86 -19.03 -10.96
CA ARG A 287 -10.46 -18.94 -10.59
C ARG A 287 -9.69 -18.35 -11.77
N ILE A 288 -9.31 -17.08 -11.66
CA ILE A 288 -8.36 -16.49 -12.57
C ILE A 288 -7.05 -17.26 -12.34
N LYS A 289 -6.73 -18.21 -13.21
CA LYS A 289 -5.38 -18.76 -13.27
C LYS A 289 -4.49 -17.55 -13.48
N LYS A 290 -3.56 -17.28 -12.52
CA LYS A 290 -2.46 -16.34 -12.81
C LYS A 290 -1.96 -16.73 -14.19
N PRO A 291 -1.75 -15.77 -15.12
CA PRO A 291 -1.13 -16.12 -16.38
C PRO A 291 0.19 -16.79 -15.99
N GLU A 292 0.20 -18.12 -16.08
CA GLU A 292 1.46 -18.85 -16.12
C GLU A 292 2.27 -18.10 -17.15
N THR A 293 3.47 -17.74 -16.79
CA THR A 293 4.40 -17.00 -17.62
C THR A 293 4.65 -17.82 -18.90
N ARG A 294 3.65 -17.88 -19.78
CA ARG A 294 3.75 -18.50 -21.12
C ARG A 294 4.86 -17.87 -21.98
N ALA A 295 5.43 -16.76 -21.48
CA ALA A 295 6.65 -16.20 -22.05
C ALA A 295 7.90 -17.05 -21.76
N GLN A 296 7.89 -17.93 -20.75
CA GLN A 296 9.06 -18.81 -20.49
C GLN A 296 9.01 -20.12 -21.27
N ASP A 297 7.82 -20.67 -21.53
CA ASP A 297 7.71 -21.95 -22.24
C ASP A 297 7.84 -21.83 -23.78
N ALA A 298 7.46 -20.69 -24.36
CA ALA A 298 7.70 -20.43 -25.79
C ALA A 298 9.19 -20.12 -26.10
N ILE A 299 9.99 -19.80 -25.10
CA ILE A 299 11.43 -19.50 -25.24
C ILE A 299 12.30 -20.74 -25.02
N GLN A 300 11.78 -21.81 -24.39
CA GLN A 300 12.55 -23.04 -24.19
C GLN A 300 12.85 -23.85 -25.48
N GLY A 301 12.17 -23.54 -26.59
CA GLY A 301 12.44 -24.15 -27.90
C GLY A 301 13.50 -23.44 -28.76
N LEU A 302 13.83 -22.18 -28.45
CA LEU A 302 14.86 -21.40 -29.13
C LEU A 302 16.06 -21.25 -28.20
N LYS A 303 17.26 -21.61 -28.67
CA LYS A 303 18.50 -21.41 -27.91
C LYS A 303 18.52 -20.01 -27.29
N ALA A 304 18.27 -19.93 -25.99
CA ALA A 304 17.87 -18.72 -25.24
C ALA A 304 18.90 -17.57 -25.22
N ASN A 305 19.94 -17.60 -26.02
CA ASN A 305 21.05 -16.66 -25.98
C ASN A 305 21.42 -16.02 -27.33
N THR A 306 20.57 -16.12 -28.34
CA THR A 306 20.87 -15.43 -29.61
C THR A 306 20.46 -13.94 -29.55
N PRO A 307 21.20 -13.02 -30.20
CA PRO A 307 20.83 -11.62 -30.30
C PRO A 307 19.42 -11.42 -30.86
N PHE A 308 18.98 -12.26 -31.78
CA PHE A 308 17.63 -12.23 -32.36
C PHE A 308 16.54 -12.60 -31.35
N ALA A 309 16.75 -13.59 -30.49
CA ALA A 309 15.81 -13.95 -29.44
C ALA A 309 15.64 -12.81 -28.42
N ARG A 310 16.72 -12.10 -28.10
CA ARG A 310 16.68 -10.90 -27.24
C ARG A 310 15.94 -9.75 -27.90
N LEU A 311 16.11 -9.54 -29.19
CA LEU A 311 15.38 -8.54 -29.96
C LEU A 311 13.88 -8.84 -30.00
N LEU A 312 13.50 -10.09 -30.23
CA LEU A 312 12.10 -10.53 -30.23
C LEU A 312 11.43 -10.31 -28.86
N ALA A 313 12.14 -10.65 -27.77
CA ALA A 313 11.68 -10.41 -26.42
C ALA A 313 11.50 -8.90 -26.13
N ALA A 314 12.39 -8.05 -26.64
CA ALA A 314 12.24 -6.59 -26.52
C ALA A 314 11.01 -6.07 -27.28
N GLY A 315 10.72 -6.61 -28.48
CA GLY A 315 9.52 -6.30 -29.26
C GLY A 315 8.23 -6.69 -28.52
N GLN A 316 8.19 -7.88 -27.92
CA GLN A 316 7.04 -8.33 -27.11
C GLN A 316 6.82 -7.43 -25.87
N ARG A 317 7.89 -7.02 -25.21
CA ARG A 317 7.82 -6.05 -24.10
C ARG A 317 7.27 -4.71 -24.58
N LEU A 318 7.69 -4.23 -25.74
CA LEU A 318 7.18 -2.99 -26.33
C LEU A 318 5.66 -3.06 -26.57
N LEU A 319 5.15 -4.16 -27.12
CA LEU A 319 3.71 -4.37 -27.30
C LEU A 319 2.94 -4.34 -25.98
N THR A 320 3.50 -4.91 -24.91
CA THR A 320 2.92 -4.84 -23.58
C THR A 320 2.86 -3.40 -23.07
N VAL A 321 3.93 -2.63 -23.26
CA VAL A 321 3.98 -1.21 -22.86
C VAL A 321 2.95 -0.38 -23.65
N ILE A 322 2.78 -0.64 -24.95
CA ILE A 322 1.76 0.03 -25.77
C ILE A 322 0.36 -0.22 -25.21
N ARG A 323 0.01 -1.46 -24.89
CA ARG A 323 -1.29 -1.81 -24.28
C ARG A 323 -1.53 -1.15 -22.93
N HIS A 324 -0.52 -1.05 -22.10
CA HIS A 324 -0.62 -0.37 -20.80
C HIS A 324 -0.82 1.15 -20.90
N ASN A 325 -0.56 1.73 -22.07
CA ASN A 325 -0.79 3.15 -22.33
C ASN A 325 -2.11 3.41 -23.08
N GLU A 326 -2.96 2.42 -23.26
CA GLU A 326 -4.32 2.59 -23.77
C GLU A 326 -5.11 3.54 -22.86
N GLY A 327 -5.71 4.59 -23.47
CA GLY A 327 -6.39 5.66 -22.68
C GLY A 327 -5.47 6.74 -22.11
N GLY A 328 -4.17 6.69 -22.36
CA GLY A 328 -3.23 7.74 -21.97
C GLY A 328 -3.47 9.08 -22.68
N ALA A 329 -2.85 10.16 -22.17
CA ALA A 329 -2.98 11.49 -22.77
C ALA A 329 -2.50 11.53 -24.22
N ASN A 330 -3.30 12.11 -25.11
CA ASN A 330 -3.03 12.15 -26.57
C ASN A 330 -1.63 12.69 -26.91
N LYS A 331 -1.12 13.67 -26.17
CA LYS A 331 0.22 14.24 -26.36
C LYS A 331 1.33 13.22 -26.09
N ASP A 332 1.17 12.42 -25.05
CA ASP A 332 2.16 11.40 -24.66
C ASP A 332 2.10 10.20 -25.62
N LEU A 333 0.90 9.80 -26.04
CA LEU A 333 0.71 8.77 -27.04
C LEU A 333 1.32 9.17 -28.38
N ALA A 334 1.13 10.42 -28.83
CA ALA A 334 1.73 10.93 -30.07
C ALA A 334 3.26 10.95 -30.00
N ARG A 335 3.84 11.35 -28.85
CA ARG A 335 5.28 11.34 -28.64
C ARG A 335 5.83 9.92 -28.64
N PHE A 336 5.16 8.99 -27.99
CA PHE A 336 5.55 7.58 -27.94
C PHE A 336 5.48 6.94 -29.32
N THR A 337 4.41 7.21 -30.09
CA THR A 337 4.26 6.78 -31.51
C THR A 337 5.42 7.26 -32.36
N SER A 338 5.79 8.55 -32.26
CA SER A 338 6.92 9.11 -33.02
C SER A 338 8.25 8.42 -32.68
N GLN A 339 8.47 8.07 -31.43
CA GLN A 339 9.69 7.36 -31.00
C GLN A 339 9.75 5.94 -31.57
N ILE A 340 8.62 5.22 -31.60
CA ILE A 340 8.53 3.88 -32.19
C ILE A 340 8.78 3.94 -33.70
N ASN A 341 8.11 4.87 -34.40
CA ASN A 341 8.28 5.04 -35.86
C ASN A 341 9.73 5.36 -36.20
N SER A 342 10.36 6.30 -35.50
CA SER A 342 11.78 6.62 -35.68
C SER A 342 12.71 5.43 -35.49
N LEU A 343 12.37 4.54 -34.54
CA LEU A 343 13.12 3.30 -34.34
C LEU A 343 12.92 2.32 -35.48
N CYS A 344 11.68 2.15 -35.94
CA CYS A 344 11.35 1.30 -37.08
C CYS A 344 12.07 1.80 -38.34
N ASP A 345 11.96 3.09 -38.71
CA ASP A 345 12.58 3.69 -39.87
C ASP A 345 14.10 3.51 -39.88
N LYS A 346 14.73 3.55 -38.72
CA LYS A 346 16.18 3.35 -38.57
C LYS A 346 16.63 1.92 -38.88
N TRP A 347 15.78 0.91 -38.58
CA TRP A 347 16.15 -0.49 -38.64
C TRP A 347 15.41 -1.30 -39.71
N ASP A 348 14.43 -0.71 -40.38
CA ASP A 348 13.75 -1.29 -41.53
C ASP A 348 14.66 -1.14 -42.76
N ARG A 349 15.29 -2.28 -43.20
CA ARG A 349 16.25 -2.31 -44.30
C ARG A 349 15.67 -3.09 -45.46
#